data_5268844de17a46132aed97a9b423a08b
#
_entry.id   5268844de17a46132aed97a9b423a08b
#
_cell.length_a   1.000
_cell.length_b   1.000
_cell.length_c   1.000
_cell.angle_alpha   90.00
_cell.angle_beta   90.00
_cell.angle_gamma   90.00
#
_symmetry.space_group_name_H-M   'P 1'
#
loop_
_entity.id
_entity.type
_entity.pdbx_description
1 polymer ?
#
loop_
_entity_poly.entity_id
_entity_poly.type
_entity_poly.pdbx_seq_one_letter_code
_entity_poly.pdbx_strand_id
1 'polypeptide(L)'
;MIDFNKAMALETEGKHLGDEVLSNGVAAVFDDPQKGFYVVAEDDGQVVGGLLITFEWSDWRNGWFWWIQSVYVRPDVRGKSVYSKLYAFVKQMAAQNMNVCGFRLYVDRENEHAQRVYEKLGMELTNYLPYEEMCR
;
A
#
# COMPACT_ATOMS: atom_id res chain seq x y z
N MET A 1 5.22 -6.71 -9.73
CA MET A 1 5.23 -5.59 -8.78
C MET A 1 6.26 -4.50 -9.08
N ILE A 2 7.43 -4.85 -9.60
CA ILE A 2 8.46 -3.85 -9.95
C ILE A 2 7.93 -2.84 -10.96
N ASP A 3 7.33 -3.31 -12.05
CA ASP A 3 6.78 -2.44 -13.09
C ASP A 3 5.65 -1.56 -12.57
N PHE A 4 4.82 -2.08 -11.66
CA PHE A 4 3.75 -1.31 -11.05
C PHE A 4 4.30 -0.18 -10.17
N ASN A 5 5.35 -0.45 -9.40
CA ASN A 5 5.97 0.57 -8.56
C ASN A 5 6.60 1.69 -9.38
N LYS A 6 7.25 1.33 -10.50
CA LYS A 6 7.80 2.32 -11.42
C LYS A 6 6.72 3.19 -12.03
N ALA A 7 5.63 2.57 -12.49
CA ALA A 7 4.53 3.28 -13.10
C ALA A 7 3.85 4.21 -12.09
N MET A 8 3.63 3.76 -10.88
CA MET A 8 3.04 4.56 -9.82
C MET A 8 3.91 5.77 -9.49
N ALA A 9 5.22 5.56 -9.31
CA ALA A 9 6.14 6.66 -8.99
C ALA A 9 6.14 7.72 -10.08
N LEU A 10 6.13 7.31 -11.34
CA LEU A 10 6.10 8.24 -12.48
C LEU A 10 4.78 9.00 -12.55
N GLU A 11 3.64 8.33 -12.35
CA GLU A 11 2.32 8.96 -12.44
C GLU A 11 2.05 9.95 -11.30
N THR A 12 2.38 9.56 -10.06
CA THR A 12 1.94 10.33 -8.89
C THR A 12 2.98 11.34 -8.42
N GLU A 13 4.25 11.03 -8.56
CA GLU A 13 5.34 11.85 -8.02
C GLU A 13 6.30 12.36 -9.09
N GLY A 14 6.17 11.90 -10.32
CA GLY A 14 7.07 12.27 -11.40
C GLY A 14 8.49 11.75 -11.22
N LYS A 15 8.66 10.69 -10.43
CA LYS A 15 9.96 10.11 -10.12
C LYS A 15 10.25 8.88 -10.97
N HIS A 16 11.53 8.73 -11.35
CA HIS A 16 12.04 7.51 -11.96
C HIS A 16 12.84 6.73 -10.92
N LEU A 17 12.34 5.57 -10.55
CA LEU A 17 13.01 4.71 -9.58
C LEU A 17 14.15 3.96 -10.25
N GLY A 18 15.30 3.86 -9.56
CA GLY A 18 16.44 3.09 -10.04
C GLY A 18 16.12 1.60 -10.09
N ASP A 19 16.43 0.96 -11.23
CA ASP A 19 16.09 -0.45 -11.45
C ASP A 19 16.69 -1.38 -10.40
N GLU A 20 17.95 -1.19 -10.07
CA GLU A 20 18.65 -2.07 -9.14
C GLU A 20 18.10 -1.94 -7.72
N VAL A 21 17.94 -0.71 -7.24
CA VAL A 21 17.41 -0.46 -5.89
C VAL A 21 15.99 -1.01 -5.78
N LEU A 22 15.14 -0.72 -6.76
CA LEU A 22 13.75 -1.17 -6.73
C LEU A 22 13.67 -2.70 -6.82
N SER A 23 14.43 -3.32 -7.70
CA SER A 23 14.43 -4.79 -7.85
C SER A 23 14.87 -5.48 -6.57
N ASN A 24 15.92 -4.96 -5.93
CA ASN A 24 16.40 -5.52 -4.68
C ASN A 24 15.41 -5.30 -3.55
N GLY A 25 14.76 -4.15 -3.52
CA GLY A 25 13.75 -3.85 -2.50
C GLY A 25 12.52 -4.75 -2.60
N VAL A 26 12.04 -4.99 -3.81
CA VAL A 26 10.90 -5.90 -4.02
C VAL A 26 11.29 -7.33 -3.67
N ALA A 27 12.46 -7.79 -4.13
CA ALA A 27 12.93 -9.15 -3.83
C ALA A 27 13.08 -9.37 -2.33
N ALA A 28 13.54 -8.37 -1.59
CA ALA A 28 13.72 -8.46 -0.14
C ALA A 28 12.41 -8.74 0.59
N VAL A 29 11.29 -8.23 0.09
CA VAL A 29 9.97 -8.51 0.68
C VAL A 29 9.62 -10.00 0.53
N PHE A 30 9.89 -10.57 -0.65
CA PHE A 30 9.61 -11.98 -0.87
C PHE A 30 10.53 -12.89 -0.04
N ASP A 31 11.76 -12.44 0.23
CA ASP A 31 12.73 -13.21 0.99
C ASP A 31 12.51 -13.15 2.50
N ASP A 32 11.85 -12.12 2.99
CA ASP A 32 11.68 -11.91 4.44
C ASP A 32 10.26 -11.49 4.78
N PRO A 33 9.44 -12.41 5.32
CA PRO A 33 8.06 -12.10 5.71
C PRO A 33 7.92 -10.99 6.75
N GLN A 34 8.98 -10.68 7.50
CA GLN A 34 8.94 -9.60 8.49
C GLN A 34 8.92 -8.21 7.84
N LYS A 35 9.38 -8.09 6.59
CA LYS A 35 9.33 -6.83 5.87
C LYS A 35 7.94 -6.49 5.36
N GLY A 36 7.14 -7.50 5.09
CA GLY A 36 5.79 -7.29 4.58
C GLY A 36 5.36 -8.37 3.60
N PHE A 37 4.25 -8.11 2.91
CA PHE A 37 3.77 -8.99 1.86
C PHE A 37 2.99 -8.21 0.82
N TYR A 38 2.96 -8.73 -0.40
CA TYR A 38 2.19 -8.14 -1.49
C TYR A 38 0.82 -8.79 -1.60
N VAL A 39 -0.18 -7.97 -1.92
CA VAL A 39 -1.52 -8.41 -2.28
C VAL A 39 -1.77 -7.96 -3.72
N VAL A 40 -2.23 -8.84 -4.56
CA VAL A 40 -2.46 -8.53 -5.98
C VAL A 40 -3.90 -8.86 -6.36
N ALA A 41 -4.40 -8.11 -7.34
CA ALA A 41 -5.69 -8.37 -7.98
C ALA A 41 -5.43 -8.91 -9.38
N GLU A 42 -6.11 -10.00 -9.73
CA GLU A 42 -6.01 -10.60 -11.06
C GLU A 42 -7.35 -10.51 -11.78
N ASP A 43 -7.27 -10.31 -13.09
CA ASP A 43 -8.41 -10.33 -13.99
C ASP A 43 -8.00 -11.07 -15.26
N ASP A 44 -8.71 -12.14 -15.61
CA ASP A 44 -8.39 -13.02 -16.74
C ASP A 44 -6.93 -13.52 -16.71
N GLY A 45 -6.45 -13.89 -15.53
CA GLY A 45 -5.10 -14.42 -15.34
C GLY A 45 -4.00 -13.39 -15.37
N GLN A 46 -4.32 -12.11 -15.46
CA GLN A 46 -3.36 -11.02 -15.45
C GLN A 46 -3.44 -10.20 -14.17
N VAL A 47 -2.30 -9.80 -13.63
CA VAL A 47 -2.25 -8.90 -12.48
C VAL A 47 -2.63 -7.51 -12.94
N VAL A 48 -3.70 -6.95 -12.39
CA VAL A 48 -4.23 -5.63 -12.78
C VAL A 48 -4.06 -4.59 -11.68
N GLY A 49 -3.67 -5.00 -10.50
CA GLY A 49 -3.42 -4.08 -9.38
C GLY A 49 -2.71 -4.79 -8.26
N GLY A 50 -2.26 -4.00 -7.29
CA GLY A 50 -1.61 -4.57 -6.13
C GLY A 50 -1.22 -3.52 -5.12
N LEU A 51 -0.79 -4.00 -3.97
CA LEU A 51 -0.28 -3.16 -2.89
C LEU A 51 0.70 -3.95 -2.03
N LEU A 52 1.47 -3.22 -1.24
CA LEU A 52 2.39 -3.79 -0.26
C LEU A 52 1.83 -3.53 1.14
N ILE A 53 1.83 -4.54 1.99
CA ILE A 53 1.55 -4.38 3.41
C ILE A 53 2.87 -4.46 4.17
N THR A 54 3.12 -3.47 5.03
CA THR A 54 4.22 -3.48 6.00
C THR A 54 3.64 -3.31 7.40
N PHE A 55 4.49 -3.44 8.42
CA PHE A 55 4.01 -3.58 9.80
C PHE A 55 4.62 -2.51 10.69
N GLU A 56 3.80 -1.96 11.59
CA GLU A 56 4.25 -1.09 12.66
C GLU A 56 3.71 -1.61 14.00
N TRP A 57 4.61 -1.94 14.93
CA TRP A 57 4.18 -2.33 16.26
C TRP A 57 3.75 -1.09 17.06
N SER A 58 2.61 -1.20 17.72
CA SER A 58 2.11 -0.16 18.63
C SER A 58 2.11 -0.72 20.06
N ASP A 59 3.01 -0.20 20.89
CA ASP A 59 3.02 -0.56 22.29
C ASP A 59 1.78 -0.06 23.02
N TRP A 60 1.28 1.10 22.64
CA TRP A 60 0.07 1.67 23.26
C TRP A 60 -1.17 0.80 23.01
N ARG A 61 -1.23 0.10 21.86
CA ARG A 61 -2.37 -0.73 21.50
C ARG A 61 -2.11 -2.21 21.63
N ASN A 62 -0.88 -2.57 21.98
CA ASN A 62 -0.47 -3.98 22.05
C ASN A 62 -0.88 -4.71 20.77
N GLY A 63 -0.53 -4.13 19.64
CA GLY A 63 -0.93 -4.67 18.34
C GLY A 63 -0.16 -4.08 17.20
N TRP A 64 -0.41 -4.63 16.03
CA TRP A 64 0.25 -4.23 14.79
C TRP A 64 -0.67 -3.35 13.96
N PHE A 65 -0.16 -2.18 13.53
CA PHE A 65 -0.74 -1.47 12.39
C PHE A 65 -0.22 -2.09 11.11
N TRP A 66 -1.11 -2.32 10.17
CA TRP A 66 -0.75 -2.69 8.81
C TRP A 66 -0.74 -1.44 7.94
N TRP A 67 0.44 -1.14 7.39
CA TRP A 67 0.63 -0.03 6.49
C TRP A 67 0.40 -0.48 5.07
N ILE A 68 -0.41 0.26 4.34
CA ILE A 68 -0.69 0.02 2.93
C ILE A 68 0.21 0.94 2.11
N GLN A 69 1.07 0.34 1.30
CA GLN A 69 2.06 1.06 0.51
C GLN A 69 2.05 0.57 -0.92
N SER A 70 2.67 1.37 -1.83
CA SER A 70 2.89 0.98 -3.23
C SER A 70 1.61 0.53 -3.92
N VAL A 71 0.50 1.22 -3.65
CA VAL A 71 -0.79 0.90 -4.26
C VAL A 71 -0.75 1.30 -5.73
N TYR A 72 -1.08 0.36 -6.60
CA TYR A 72 -1.21 0.65 -8.02
C TYR A 72 -2.34 -0.17 -8.63
N VAL A 73 -3.12 0.46 -9.51
CA VAL A 73 -4.16 -0.18 -10.30
C VAL A 73 -3.94 0.25 -11.74
N ARG A 74 -3.94 -0.72 -12.67
CA ARG A 74 -3.75 -0.41 -14.08
C ARG A 74 -4.81 0.58 -14.55
N PRO A 75 -4.42 1.57 -15.40
CA PRO A 75 -5.37 2.61 -15.85
C PRO A 75 -6.62 2.06 -16.54
N ASP A 76 -6.49 0.95 -17.28
CA ASP A 76 -7.62 0.35 -18.02
C ASP A 76 -8.68 -0.29 -17.13
N VAL A 77 -8.38 -0.52 -15.85
CA VAL A 77 -9.33 -1.10 -14.88
C VAL A 77 -9.67 -0.14 -13.75
N ARG A 78 -9.16 1.08 -13.78
CA ARG A 78 -9.53 2.11 -12.80
C ARG A 78 -11.00 2.44 -12.94
N GLY A 79 -11.66 2.69 -11.80
CA GLY A 79 -13.09 2.90 -11.77
C GLY A 79 -13.92 1.63 -11.66
N LYS A 80 -13.27 0.45 -11.64
CA LYS A 80 -13.94 -0.84 -11.47
C LYS A 80 -13.84 -1.35 -10.03
N SER A 81 -13.54 -0.47 -9.09
CA SER A 81 -13.48 -0.77 -7.65
C SER A 81 -12.39 -1.79 -7.29
N VAL A 82 -11.29 -1.82 -8.06
CA VAL A 82 -10.19 -2.76 -7.78
C VAL A 82 -9.57 -2.48 -6.42
N TYR A 83 -9.29 -1.19 -6.10
CA TYR A 83 -8.74 -0.85 -4.80
C TYR A 83 -9.67 -1.22 -3.65
N SER A 84 -10.98 -0.98 -3.81
CA SER A 84 -11.96 -1.35 -2.78
C SER A 84 -11.94 -2.85 -2.49
N LYS A 85 -11.79 -3.66 -3.53
CA LYS A 85 -11.69 -5.11 -3.39
C LYS A 85 -10.38 -5.53 -2.72
N LEU A 86 -9.27 -4.89 -3.09
CA LEU A 86 -7.98 -5.12 -2.44
C LEU A 86 -8.05 -4.80 -0.95
N TYR A 87 -8.62 -3.65 -0.61
CA TYR A 87 -8.74 -3.23 0.77
C TYR A 87 -9.65 -4.15 1.57
N ALA A 88 -10.78 -4.56 0.98
CA ALA A 88 -11.68 -5.52 1.63
C ALA A 88 -10.97 -6.85 1.91
N PHE A 89 -10.15 -7.32 0.98
CA PHE A 89 -9.37 -8.53 1.16
C PHE A 89 -8.34 -8.38 2.29
N VAL A 90 -7.65 -7.24 2.34
CA VAL A 90 -6.70 -6.94 3.41
C VAL A 90 -7.39 -6.96 4.77
N LYS A 91 -8.57 -6.35 4.87
CA LYS A 91 -9.35 -6.35 6.12
C LYS A 91 -9.78 -7.75 6.51
N GLN A 92 -10.14 -8.57 5.54
CA GLN A 92 -10.52 -9.95 5.78
C GLN A 92 -9.33 -10.77 6.30
N MET A 93 -8.15 -10.59 5.73
CA MET A 93 -6.93 -11.24 6.22
C MET A 93 -6.62 -10.80 7.66
N ALA A 94 -6.74 -9.51 7.92
CA ALA A 94 -6.45 -8.95 9.25
C ALA A 94 -7.44 -9.47 10.30
N ALA A 95 -8.68 -9.69 9.92
CA ALA A 95 -9.70 -10.22 10.84
C ALA A 95 -9.36 -11.62 11.35
N GLN A 96 -8.54 -12.36 10.62
CA GLN A 96 -8.05 -13.68 11.03
C GLN A 96 -6.81 -13.60 11.90
N ASN A 97 -6.30 -12.40 12.16
CA ASN A 97 -5.11 -12.16 12.96
C ASN A 97 -5.46 -11.20 14.10
N MET A 98 -5.58 -11.73 15.31
CA MET A 98 -6.06 -10.98 16.48
C MET A 98 -5.14 -9.82 16.89
N ASN A 99 -3.91 -9.79 16.37
CA ASN A 99 -2.93 -8.79 16.77
C ASN A 99 -2.93 -7.56 15.87
N VAL A 100 -3.77 -7.50 14.83
CA VAL A 100 -3.86 -6.32 13.97
C VAL A 100 -4.85 -5.34 14.58
N CYS A 101 -4.35 -4.14 14.92
CA CYS A 101 -5.16 -3.12 15.58
C CYS A 101 -5.67 -2.03 14.64
N GLY A 102 -5.13 -1.92 13.43
CA GLY A 102 -5.58 -0.92 12.49
C GLY A 102 -4.79 -0.90 11.20
N PHE A 103 -5.22 -0.01 10.31
CA PHE A 103 -4.60 0.20 9.00
C PHE A 103 -4.20 1.65 8.87
N ARG A 104 -3.04 1.89 8.26
CA ARG A 104 -2.53 3.24 7.98
C ARG A 104 -2.01 3.30 6.56
N LEU A 105 -2.04 4.49 5.98
CA LEU A 105 -1.39 4.75 4.70
C LEU A 105 -0.99 6.22 4.63
N TYR A 106 -0.05 6.51 3.73
CA TYR A 106 0.24 7.88 3.33
C TYR A 106 -0.46 8.17 2.02
N VAL A 107 -0.92 9.40 1.89
CA VAL A 107 -1.48 9.89 0.63
C VAL A 107 -0.90 11.28 0.38
N ASP A 108 -0.58 11.56 -0.86
CA ASP A 108 -0.15 12.90 -1.24
C ASP A 108 -1.25 13.90 -0.93
N ARG A 109 -0.87 15.03 -0.32
CA ARG A 109 -1.82 16.06 0.10
C ARG A 109 -2.66 16.56 -1.08
N GLU A 110 -2.11 16.57 -2.28
CA GLU A 110 -2.79 17.04 -3.48
C GLU A 110 -3.62 15.98 -4.17
N ASN A 111 -3.50 14.71 -3.77
CA ASN A 111 -4.27 13.62 -4.36
C ASN A 111 -5.66 13.52 -3.70
N GLU A 112 -6.52 14.48 -4.01
CA GLU A 112 -7.85 14.58 -3.41
C GLU A 112 -8.74 13.41 -3.78
N HIS A 113 -8.59 12.88 -4.98
CA HIS A 113 -9.38 11.73 -5.43
C HIS A 113 -9.13 10.51 -4.54
N ALA A 114 -7.85 10.20 -4.29
CA ALA A 114 -7.50 9.08 -3.42
C ALA A 114 -8.01 9.29 -1.99
N GLN A 115 -7.88 10.51 -1.48
CA GLN A 115 -8.37 10.85 -0.14
C GLN A 115 -9.86 10.57 -0.01
N ARG A 116 -10.64 10.96 -1.01
CA ARG A 116 -12.09 10.69 -1.01
C ARG A 116 -12.40 9.20 -1.05
N VAL A 117 -11.63 8.43 -1.80
CA VAL A 117 -11.78 6.97 -1.84
C VAL A 117 -11.53 6.36 -0.46
N TYR A 118 -10.44 6.77 0.19
CA TYR A 118 -10.09 6.23 1.51
C TYR A 118 -11.14 6.58 2.56
N GLU A 119 -11.62 7.83 2.56
CA GLU A 119 -12.66 8.27 3.49
C GLU A 119 -13.97 7.51 3.27
N LYS A 120 -14.32 7.28 2.02
CA LYS A 120 -15.52 6.51 1.66
C LYS A 120 -15.44 5.08 2.14
N LEU A 121 -14.24 4.51 2.22
CA LEU A 121 -14.01 3.15 2.69
C LEU A 121 -13.85 3.05 4.20
N GLY A 122 -13.97 4.17 4.92
CA GLY A 122 -13.97 4.17 6.39
C GLY A 122 -12.67 4.63 7.04
N MET A 123 -11.69 5.08 6.27
CA MET A 123 -10.46 5.65 6.84
C MET A 123 -10.66 7.12 7.20
N GLU A 124 -9.94 7.58 8.20
CA GLU A 124 -10.02 8.95 8.68
C GLU A 124 -8.65 9.62 8.60
N LEU A 125 -8.64 10.89 8.25
CA LEU A 125 -7.42 11.70 8.31
C LEU A 125 -7.03 11.87 9.79
N THR A 126 -5.76 11.52 10.11
CA THR A 126 -5.27 11.65 11.48
C THR A 126 -4.80 13.06 11.78
N ASN A 127 -4.57 13.32 13.07
CA ASN A 127 -3.96 14.58 13.53
C ASN A 127 -2.42 14.51 13.51
N TYR A 128 -1.84 13.38 13.15
CA TYR A 128 -0.40 13.21 13.12
C TYR A 128 0.18 13.69 11.80
N LEU A 129 1.34 14.33 11.86
CA LEU A 129 2.07 14.77 10.68
C LEU A 129 3.37 13.98 10.62
N PRO A 130 3.71 13.40 9.46
CA PRO A 130 5.00 12.72 9.32
C PRO A 130 6.13 13.74 9.25
N TYR A 131 7.20 13.49 9.98
CA TYR A 131 8.45 14.21 9.87
C TYR A 131 9.50 13.22 9.41
N GLU A 132 10.36 13.64 8.50
CA GLU A 132 11.41 12.74 8.02
C GLU A 132 12.72 13.46 7.81
N GLU A 133 13.80 12.72 7.97
CA GLU A 133 15.15 13.14 7.61
C GLU A 133 15.80 11.93 6.94
N MET A 134 16.21 12.10 5.71
CA MET A 134 16.77 10.99 4.93
C MET A 134 18.21 10.74 5.34
N CYS A 135 18.63 9.48 5.41
CA CYS A 135 20.00 9.09 5.71
C CYS A 135 20.81 8.77 4.46
N ARG A 136 20.13 8.56 3.34
CA ARG A 136 20.78 8.26 2.06
C ARG A 136 19.86 8.57 0.88
#